data_ee98402b298cab6f6f45c2a9da79021f
#
_entry.id   ee98402b298cab6f6f45c2a9da79021f
#
_cell.length_a   1.000
_cell.length_b   1.000
_cell.length_c   1.000
_cell.angle_alpha   90.00
_cell.angle_beta   90.00
_cell.angle_gamma   90.00
#
_symmetry.space_group_name_H-M   'P 1'
#
loop_
_entity.id
_entity.type
_entity.pdbx_description
1 polymer ?
#
loop_
_entity_poly.entity_id
_entity_poly.type
_entity_poly.pdbx_seq_one_letter_code
_entity_poly.pdbx_strand_id
1 'polypeptide(L)'
;MEKSENKDRNWVICESCKGNAKRKKTIRKKTRLNYQAALEQYKKTNCEGVIPIPPIAQMRICQDCKGSGLVSAKNKPLPDKENYPHVAIIGGGIGGTALAVACLHRGIPFTLYERDSNFEARSQGYGLTLQQASKALNGFGISSLKEAITSTRHLVHTTDGKVIGEWGIRKWGRSDSKKSPKRKNVHIARQSLRLTLLEQLKGHKSIKWGHQLLDFKESEKGVTLNFQVNNKIKNTKADLVVGADGIRSTLRKLIIGEDINPLRYLDCIVILGICPLKNLKKIESSLLDSATVFQTANGNERIYMMPYDSNTIMWQLSFPLSEKKAKELSTKGVKALKEEACKRTQWHNPIPQILEATPENQISGYPVYDRKLLTPELLKKGTKSTLIGDAAHPMSPFKGQGANQALLDALSLAREITKGCKPLSKWRETGIRENVLTAFESEMLERSASKVKDSAEAAQLLHSKIVLYEGDGPRGKHRNKKDA
;
A
#
# COMPACT_ATOMS: atom_id res chain seq x y z
N MET A 1 -18.21 -21.84 -18.61
CA MET A 1 -19.06 -20.71 -19.02
C MET A 1 -19.34 -19.79 -17.83
N GLU A 2 -18.39 -18.92 -17.42
CA GLU A 2 -18.56 -17.94 -16.31
C GLU A 2 -17.64 -16.71 -16.49
N LYS A 3 -17.45 -16.26 -17.74
CA LYS A 3 -16.42 -15.22 -18.05
C LYS A 3 -16.96 -13.85 -18.47
N SER A 4 -18.29 -13.58 -18.45
CA SER A 4 -18.82 -12.32 -18.99
C SER A 4 -19.62 -11.41 -18.04
N GLU A 5 -19.84 -11.76 -16.77
CA GLU A 5 -20.80 -11.03 -15.91
C GLU A 5 -20.23 -9.93 -15.00
N ASN A 6 -18.95 -9.56 -15.08
CA ASN A 6 -18.32 -8.70 -14.07
C ASN A 6 -18.16 -7.22 -14.47
N LYS A 7 -18.68 -6.77 -15.62
CA LYS A 7 -18.44 -5.42 -16.14
C LYS A 7 -19.34 -4.30 -15.58
N ASP A 8 -20.51 -4.63 -15.00
CA ASP A 8 -21.52 -3.61 -14.61
C ASP A 8 -22.08 -3.76 -13.18
N ARG A 9 -21.34 -4.41 -12.29
CA ARG A 9 -21.79 -4.53 -10.89
C ARG A 9 -21.44 -3.27 -10.11
N ASN A 10 -22.47 -2.56 -9.65
CA ASN A 10 -22.30 -1.52 -8.64
C ASN A 10 -22.20 -2.14 -7.24
N TRP A 11 -21.56 -1.43 -6.34
CA TRP A 11 -21.33 -1.86 -4.97
C TRP A 11 -21.89 -0.85 -3.98
N VAL A 12 -22.49 -1.35 -2.91
CA VAL A 12 -22.99 -0.53 -1.79
C VAL A 12 -22.57 -1.14 -0.47
N ILE A 13 -22.69 -0.40 0.60
CA ILE A 13 -22.40 -0.85 1.96
C ILE A 13 -23.24 -2.09 2.29
N CYS A 14 -22.62 -3.10 2.85
CA CYS A 14 -23.33 -4.23 3.46
C CYS A 14 -24.06 -3.75 4.73
N GLU A 15 -25.37 -3.81 4.74
CA GLU A 15 -26.21 -3.36 5.86
C GLU A 15 -25.92 -4.11 7.15
N SER A 16 -25.70 -5.41 7.09
CA SER A 16 -25.46 -6.26 8.25
C SER A 16 -24.20 -5.90 9.05
N CYS A 17 -23.15 -5.44 8.40
CA CYS A 17 -21.92 -4.98 9.06
C CYS A 17 -21.68 -3.49 8.89
N LYS A 18 -22.57 -2.76 8.24
CA LYS A 18 -22.49 -1.33 7.97
C LYS A 18 -21.12 -0.92 7.36
N GLY A 19 -20.67 -1.70 6.36
CA GLY A 19 -19.41 -1.47 5.67
C GLY A 19 -18.14 -1.90 6.42
N ASN A 20 -18.24 -2.39 7.66
CA ASN A 20 -17.08 -2.73 8.51
C ASN A 20 -16.44 -4.10 8.24
N ALA A 21 -17.02 -4.91 7.33
CA ALA A 21 -16.54 -6.25 6.99
C ALA A 21 -16.58 -7.28 8.13
N LYS A 22 -16.72 -6.83 9.37
CA LYS A 22 -16.75 -7.63 10.58
C LYS A 22 -17.94 -7.26 11.45
N ARG A 23 -18.41 -8.22 12.25
CA ARG A 23 -19.50 -8.03 13.23
C ARG A 23 -19.03 -8.49 14.61
N LYS A 24 -19.50 -7.83 15.66
CA LYS A 24 -19.27 -8.28 17.03
C LYS A 24 -20.00 -9.61 17.25
N LYS A 25 -19.28 -10.61 17.79
CA LYS A 25 -19.90 -11.87 18.24
C LYS A 25 -20.67 -11.60 19.52
N THR A 26 -21.85 -12.15 19.63
CA THR A 26 -22.62 -12.04 20.87
C THR A 26 -21.83 -12.66 22.02
N ILE A 27 -21.70 -11.92 23.10
CA ILE A 27 -21.05 -12.43 24.32
C ILE A 27 -21.96 -13.51 24.91
N ARG A 28 -21.40 -14.68 25.23
CA ARG A 28 -22.15 -15.80 25.81
C ARG A 28 -22.84 -15.36 27.12
N LYS A 29 -24.09 -15.80 27.31
CA LYS A 29 -24.91 -15.47 28.51
C LYS A 29 -24.12 -15.73 29.81
N LYS A 30 -23.46 -16.89 29.91
CA LYS A 30 -22.63 -17.25 31.08
C LYS A 30 -21.51 -16.23 31.35
N THR A 31 -20.78 -15.79 30.31
CA THR A 31 -19.70 -14.81 30.45
C THR A 31 -20.22 -13.45 30.92
N ARG A 32 -21.39 -13.03 30.42
CA ARG A 32 -22.06 -11.79 30.86
C ARG A 32 -22.52 -11.88 32.30
N LEU A 33 -23.12 -13.00 32.71
CA LEU A 33 -23.58 -13.24 34.10
C LEU A 33 -22.40 -13.29 35.08
N ASN A 34 -21.31 -13.98 34.72
CA ASN A 34 -20.10 -14.01 35.53
C ASN A 34 -19.48 -12.62 35.75
N TYR A 35 -19.46 -11.78 34.71
CA TYR A 35 -19.00 -10.40 34.84
C TYR A 35 -19.91 -9.57 35.75
N GLN A 36 -21.23 -9.71 35.59
CA GLN A 36 -22.21 -9.02 36.47
C GLN A 36 -22.04 -9.43 37.93
N ALA A 37 -21.91 -10.72 38.22
CA ALA A 37 -21.68 -11.21 39.57
C ALA A 37 -20.36 -10.70 40.17
N ALA A 38 -19.26 -10.70 39.38
CA ALA A 38 -17.99 -10.16 39.82
C ALA A 38 -18.07 -8.64 40.09
N LEU A 39 -18.82 -7.90 39.27
CA LEU A 39 -19.03 -6.46 39.48
C LEU A 39 -19.86 -6.15 40.70
N GLU A 40 -20.90 -6.95 40.97
CA GLU A 40 -21.71 -6.84 42.20
C GLU A 40 -20.89 -7.16 43.47
N GLN A 41 -20.05 -8.18 43.40
CA GLN A 41 -19.14 -8.52 44.50
C GLN A 41 -18.14 -7.40 44.76
N TYR A 42 -17.51 -6.85 43.73
CA TYR A 42 -16.60 -5.69 43.84
C TYR A 42 -17.30 -4.49 44.48
N LYS A 43 -18.55 -4.20 44.12
CA LYS A 43 -19.34 -3.12 44.77
C LYS A 43 -19.63 -3.40 46.23
N LYS A 44 -19.94 -4.67 46.61
CA LYS A 44 -20.20 -5.08 48.00
C LYS A 44 -18.96 -4.96 48.89
N THR A 45 -17.76 -5.05 48.35
CA THR A 45 -16.48 -4.85 49.05
C THR A 45 -16.02 -3.40 49.05
N ASN A 46 -16.96 -2.45 48.93
CA ASN A 46 -16.64 -1.00 48.85
C ASN A 46 -15.60 -0.63 47.77
N CYS A 47 -15.59 -1.35 46.64
CA CYS A 47 -14.68 -1.18 45.55
C CYS A 47 -13.19 -1.52 45.90
N GLU A 48 -12.96 -2.33 46.91
CA GLU A 48 -11.65 -2.87 47.24
C GLU A 48 -11.32 -4.09 46.38
N GLY A 49 -10.06 -4.14 45.83
CA GLY A 49 -9.58 -5.24 45.01
C GLY A 49 -9.44 -4.90 43.52
N VAL A 50 -9.35 -5.93 42.67
CA VAL A 50 -9.15 -5.77 41.21
C VAL A 50 -10.49 -5.45 40.54
N ILE A 51 -10.57 -4.36 39.83
CA ILE A 51 -11.76 -3.96 39.07
C ILE A 51 -12.08 -5.04 37.99
N PRO A 52 -13.29 -5.63 37.98
CA PRO A 52 -13.67 -6.59 36.97
C PRO A 52 -13.62 -6.02 35.56
N ILE A 53 -12.87 -6.67 34.68
CA ILE A 53 -12.73 -6.23 33.29
C ILE A 53 -13.97 -6.66 32.48
N PRO A 54 -14.68 -5.73 31.82
CA PRO A 54 -15.85 -6.08 31.01
C PRO A 54 -15.44 -6.99 29.84
N PRO A 55 -16.23 -8.05 29.56
CA PRO A 55 -15.93 -8.99 28.50
C PRO A 55 -15.99 -8.30 27.12
N ILE A 56 -14.90 -8.39 26.37
CA ILE A 56 -14.80 -7.82 25.03
C ILE A 56 -15.39 -8.79 24.00
N ALA A 57 -16.36 -8.33 23.21
CA ALA A 57 -16.95 -9.11 22.16
C ALA A 57 -15.92 -9.38 21.03
N GLN A 58 -15.66 -10.66 20.75
CA GLN A 58 -14.79 -11.03 19.62
C GLN A 58 -15.40 -10.58 18.30
N MET A 59 -14.56 -10.08 17.39
CA MET A 59 -14.97 -9.75 16.03
C MET A 59 -14.96 -10.99 15.14
N ARG A 60 -16.02 -11.21 14.37
CA ARG A 60 -16.10 -12.24 13.32
C ARG A 60 -16.28 -11.61 11.94
N ILE A 61 -15.81 -12.28 10.89
CA ILE A 61 -16.06 -11.88 9.50
C ILE A 61 -17.58 -11.87 9.26
N CYS A 62 -18.07 -10.81 8.63
CA CYS A 62 -19.47 -10.73 8.23
C CYS A 62 -19.75 -11.78 7.15
N GLN A 63 -20.74 -12.65 7.36
CA GLN A 63 -21.06 -13.74 6.45
C GLN A 63 -21.69 -13.20 5.15
N ASP A 64 -22.53 -12.17 5.23
CA ASP A 64 -23.30 -11.64 4.09
C ASP A 64 -22.39 -11.01 3.03
N CYS A 65 -21.39 -10.25 3.44
CA CYS A 65 -20.41 -9.66 2.53
C CYS A 65 -19.08 -10.43 2.47
N LYS A 66 -18.96 -11.57 3.15
CA LYS A 66 -17.74 -12.40 3.21
C LYS A 66 -16.45 -11.60 3.54
N GLY A 67 -16.62 -10.52 4.35
CA GLY A 67 -15.50 -9.70 4.79
C GLY A 67 -15.11 -8.55 3.85
N SER A 68 -15.84 -8.29 2.78
CA SER A 68 -15.61 -7.12 1.90
C SER A 68 -16.13 -5.82 2.52
N GLY A 69 -17.23 -5.87 3.24
CA GLY A 69 -18.00 -4.70 3.70
C GLY A 69 -18.96 -4.18 2.64
N LEU A 70 -18.98 -4.78 1.44
CA LEU A 70 -19.78 -4.37 0.30
C LEU A 70 -20.66 -5.53 -0.19
N VAL A 71 -21.80 -5.19 -0.77
CA VAL A 71 -22.67 -6.09 -1.50
C VAL A 71 -22.98 -5.50 -2.88
N SER A 72 -23.32 -6.36 -3.86
CA SER A 72 -23.69 -5.89 -5.19
C SER A 72 -25.04 -5.16 -5.19
N ALA A 73 -25.17 -4.14 -6.01
CA ALA A 73 -26.38 -3.33 -6.17
C ALA A 73 -26.64 -3.02 -7.65
N LYS A 74 -27.88 -2.67 -7.99
CA LYS A 74 -28.25 -2.24 -9.33
C LYS A 74 -27.67 -0.85 -9.67
N ASN A 75 -27.68 0.07 -8.70
CA ASN A 75 -27.25 1.45 -8.88
C ASN A 75 -26.03 1.77 -7.99
N LYS A 76 -25.20 2.73 -8.42
CA LYS A 76 -24.16 3.32 -7.58
C LYS A 76 -24.81 4.08 -6.42
N PRO A 77 -24.24 4.09 -5.21
CA PRO A 77 -24.75 4.90 -4.13
C PRO A 77 -24.62 6.39 -4.47
N LEU A 78 -25.62 7.17 -4.15
CA LEU A 78 -25.55 8.62 -4.28
C LEU A 78 -24.71 9.20 -3.13
N PRO A 79 -24.00 10.32 -3.37
CA PRO A 79 -23.28 11.02 -2.32
C PRO A 79 -24.21 11.56 -1.24
N ASP A 80 -24.06 11.09 -0.02
CA ASP A 80 -24.82 11.54 1.15
C ASP A 80 -24.11 12.73 1.83
N LYS A 81 -24.44 13.93 1.37
CA LYS A 81 -23.84 15.17 1.85
C LYS A 81 -24.35 15.61 3.23
N GLU A 82 -25.47 15.06 3.67
CA GLU A 82 -26.05 15.38 4.98
C GLU A 82 -25.27 14.67 6.09
N ASN A 83 -24.99 13.39 5.91
CA ASN A 83 -24.36 12.58 6.94
C ASN A 83 -22.84 12.55 6.84
N TYR A 84 -22.25 12.58 5.63
CA TYR A 84 -20.81 12.41 5.45
C TYR A 84 -20.09 13.72 5.10
N PRO A 85 -18.80 13.83 5.49
CA PRO A 85 -17.96 14.95 5.08
C PRO A 85 -17.68 14.90 3.58
N HIS A 86 -17.56 16.05 2.92
CA HIS A 86 -16.93 16.15 1.61
C HIS A 86 -15.42 16.02 1.75
N VAL A 87 -14.84 14.96 1.18
CA VAL A 87 -13.42 14.62 1.30
C VAL A 87 -12.64 15.14 0.08
N ALA A 88 -11.72 16.07 0.29
CA ALA A 88 -10.71 16.45 -0.70
C ALA A 88 -9.52 15.49 -0.61
N ILE A 89 -9.30 14.68 -1.64
CA ILE A 89 -8.20 13.72 -1.72
C ILE A 89 -7.09 14.31 -2.58
N ILE A 90 -5.90 14.49 -2.02
CA ILE A 90 -4.75 15.09 -2.71
C ILE A 90 -3.80 13.99 -3.16
N GLY A 91 -3.69 13.80 -4.48
CA GLY A 91 -2.84 12.80 -5.12
C GLY A 91 -3.61 11.60 -5.67
N GLY A 92 -3.55 11.39 -6.98
CA GLY A 92 -4.18 10.28 -7.72
C GLY A 92 -3.29 9.03 -7.87
N GLY A 93 -2.40 8.78 -6.89
CA GLY A 93 -1.65 7.52 -6.77
C GLY A 93 -2.53 6.36 -6.30
N ILE A 94 -1.92 5.21 -5.96
CA ILE A 94 -2.65 4.02 -5.48
C ILE A 94 -3.53 4.35 -4.27
N GLY A 95 -2.98 5.03 -3.24
CA GLY A 95 -3.71 5.34 -2.02
C GLY A 95 -4.91 6.26 -2.25
N GLY A 96 -4.70 7.37 -2.97
CA GLY A 96 -5.77 8.36 -3.22
C GLY A 96 -6.85 7.82 -4.14
N THR A 97 -6.48 7.08 -5.20
CA THR A 97 -7.47 6.44 -6.09
C THR A 97 -8.26 5.36 -5.34
N ALA A 98 -7.59 4.57 -4.48
CA ALA A 98 -8.27 3.57 -3.64
C ALA A 98 -9.24 4.23 -2.64
N LEU A 99 -8.84 5.36 -2.03
CA LEU A 99 -9.74 6.10 -1.13
C LEU A 99 -10.95 6.65 -1.88
N ALA A 100 -10.76 7.19 -3.09
CA ALA A 100 -11.86 7.66 -3.94
C ALA A 100 -12.86 6.53 -4.26
N VAL A 101 -12.37 5.33 -4.60
CA VAL A 101 -13.21 4.14 -4.83
C VAL A 101 -13.93 3.72 -3.54
N ALA A 102 -13.22 3.70 -2.41
CA ALA A 102 -13.83 3.36 -1.13
C ALA A 102 -14.92 4.36 -0.72
N CYS A 103 -14.73 5.64 -0.99
CA CYS A 103 -15.74 6.68 -0.79
C CYS A 103 -16.93 6.50 -1.73
N LEU A 104 -16.69 6.26 -3.04
CA LEU A 104 -17.76 6.02 -4.02
C LEU A 104 -18.72 4.93 -3.55
N HIS A 105 -18.19 3.75 -3.19
CA HIS A 105 -19.01 2.61 -2.79
C HIS A 105 -19.73 2.80 -1.44
N ARG A 106 -19.37 3.83 -0.70
CA ARG A 106 -19.96 4.16 0.61
C ARG A 106 -20.86 5.40 0.59
N GLY A 107 -21.03 6.01 -0.58
CA GLY A 107 -21.80 7.26 -0.68
C GLY A 107 -21.14 8.44 0.04
N ILE A 108 -19.83 8.37 0.33
CA ILE A 108 -19.08 9.49 0.92
C ILE A 108 -18.76 10.48 -0.19
N PRO A 109 -19.18 11.75 -0.09
CA PRO A 109 -18.84 12.80 -1.05
C PRO A 109 -17.33 13.01 -1.13
N PHE A 110 -16.74 13.06 -2.32
CA PHE A 110 -15.31 13.28 -2.48
C PHE A 110 -14.97 14.04 -3.76
N THR A 111 -13.77 14.63 -3.78
CA THR A 111 -13.08 15.11 -4.98
C THR A 111 -11.62 14.69 -4.92
N LEU A 112 -11.15 14.00 -5.97
CA LEU A 112 -9.76 13.58 -6.13
C LEU A 112 -9.02 14.59 -6.99
N TYR A 113 -7.96 15.18 -6.46
CA TYR A 113 -7.10 16.15 -7.12
C TYR A 113 -5.75 15.52 -7.44
N GLU A 114 -5.33 15.57 -8.71
CA GLU A 114 -4.04 15.08 -9.17
C GLU A 114 -3.31 16.19 -9.94
N ARG A 115 -2.03 16.38 -9.62
CA ARG A 115 -1.18 17.39 -10.28
C ARG A 115 -0.83 17.05 -11.73
N ASP A 116 -0.74 15.76 -12.06
CA ASP A 116 -0.49 15.32 -13.42
C ASP A 116 -1.68 15.68 -14.31
N SER A 117 -1.43 15.98 -15.58
CA SER A 117 -2.46 16.43 -16.53
C SER A 117 -3.46 15.33 -16.89
N ASN A 118 -3.05 14.06 -16.84
CA ASN A 118 -3.86 12.89 -17.13
C ASN A 118 -3.23 11.62 -16.55
N PHE A 119 -3.86 10.47 -16.77
CA PHE A 119 -3.36 9.18 -16.30
C PHE A 119 -2.01 8.79 -16.90
N GLU A 120 -1.78 9.13 -18.16
CA GLU A 120 -0.62 8.70 -18.96
C GLU A 120 0.61 9.59 -18.77
N ALA A 121 0.48 10.75 -18.13
CA ALA A 121 1.58 11.69 -17.89
C ALA A 121 2.77 11.05 -17.15
N ARG A 122 2.53 9.94 -16.46
CA ARG A 122 3.57 9.06 -15.89
C ARG A 122 3.38 7.65 -16.36
N SER A 123 4.08 7.27 -17.41
CA SER A 123 4.07 5.91 -17.97
C SER A 123 4.84 4.89 -17.12
N GLN A 124 5.69 5.34 -16.20
CA GLN A 124 6.58 4.46 -15.45
C GLN A 124 5.91 3.91 -14.20
N GLY A 125 6.02 2.61 -14.03
CA GLY A 125 5.59 1.92 -12.83
C GLY A 125 6.39 0.66 -12.62
N TYR A 126 6.93 0.48 -11.43
CA TYR A 126 7.48 -0.79 -10.99
C TYR A 126 6.37 -1.80 -10.71
N GLY A 127 6.74 -3.08 -10.67
CA GLY A 127 5.83 -4.15 -10.25
C GLY A 127 5.58 -4.10 -8.75
N LEU A 128 4.36 -4.43 -8.37
CA LEU A 128 3.93 -4.54 -6.98
C LEU A 128 3.69 -6.00 -6.62
N THR A 129 3.99 -6.35 -5.38
CA THR A 129 3.57 -7.62 -4.81
C THR A 129 2.47 -7.37 -3.79
N LEU A 130 1.25 -7.77 -4.12
CA LEU A 130 0.12 -7.71 -3.22
C LEU A 130 0.18 -8.90 -2.25
N GLN A 131 0.33 -8.58 -0.98
CA GLN A 131 0.41 -9.55 0.10
C GLN A 131 -0.87 -9.49 0.95
N GLN A 132 -0.87 -8.67 1.99
CA GLN A 132 -2.03 -8.48 2.87
C GLN A 132 -3.19 -7.78 2.16
N ALA A 133 -2.87 -6.84 1.27
CA ALA A 133 -3.86 -6.06 0.52
C ALA A 133 -4.60 -6.86 -0.56
N SER A 134 -4.14 -8.04 -0.94
CA SER A 134 -4.86 -8.88 -1.91
C SER A 134 -6.31 -9.18 -1.47
N LYS A 135 -6.53 -9.38 -0.17
CA LYS A 135 -7.87 -9.55 0.41
C LYS A 135 -8.65 -8.24 0.54
N ALA A 136 -7.93 -7.11 0.67
CA ALA A 136 -8.55 -5.80 0.79
C ALA A 136 -9.19 -5.34 -0.53
N LEU A 137 -8.75 -5.87 -1.67
CA LEU A 137 -9.32 -5.55 -3.00
C LEU A 137 -10.84 -5.78 -3.05
N ASN A 138 -11.35 -6.81 -2.39
CA ASN A 138 -12.78 -7.04 -2.28
C ASN A 138 -13.54 -5.87 -1.61
N GLY A 139 -12.86 -5.11 -0.73
CA GLY A 139 -13.41 -3.91 -0.09
C GLY A 139 -13.51 -2.70 -1.03
N PHE A 140 -12.94 -2.80 -2.23
CA PHE A 140 -13.06 -1.86 -3.34
C PHE A 140 -13.92 -2.41 -4.48
N GLY A 141 -14.64 -3.52 -4.27
CA GLY A 141 -15.43 -4.17 -5.32
C GLY A 141 -14.61 -4.88 -6.40
N ILE A 142 -13.31 -5.09 -6.18
CA ILE A 142 -12.40 -5.75 -7.12
C ILE A 142 -12.23 -7.20 -6.69
N SER A 143 -12.85 -8.12 -7.41
CA SER A 143 -12.79 -9.57 -7.13
C SER A 143 -11.61 -10.28 -7.81
N SER A 144 -11.11 -9.73 -8.91
CA SER A 144 -9.96 -10.26 -9.65
C SER A 144 -9.19 -9.15 -10.34
N LEU A 145 -7.91 -9.37 -10.57
CA LEU A 145 -7.03 -8.50 -11.31
C LEU A 145 -6.62 -9.21 -12.60
N LYS A 146 -7.00 -8.64 -13.74
CA LYS A 146 -6.82 -9.31 -15.06
C LYS A 146 -5.36 -9.57 -15.43
N GLU A 147 -4.47 -8.63 -15.10
CA GLU A 147 -3.07 -8.68 -15.48
C GLU A 147 -2.16 -9.15 -14.33
N ALA A 148 -2.77 -9.65 -13.25
CA ALA A 148 -1.99 -10.10 -12.11
C ALA A 148 -1.43 -11.52 -12.29
N ILE A 149 -0.19 -11.71 -11.91
CA ILE A 149 0.51 -12.98 -11.95
C ILE A 149 0.75 -13.48 -10.53
N THR A 150 0.57 -14.78 -10.32
CA THR A 150 0.93 -15.42 -9.05
C THR A 150 2.29 -16.11 -9.20
N SER A 151 3.28 -15.68 -8.43
CA SER A 151 4.55 -16.40 -8.38
C SER A 151 4.41 -17.71 -7.62
N THR A 152 5.00 -18.74 -8.18
CA THR A 152 4.96 -20.10 -7.63
C THR A 152 6.30 -20.61 -7.16
N ARG A 153 7.39 -19.95 -7.58
CA ARG A 153 8.77 -20.27 -7.25
C ARG A 153 9.56 -19.01 -6.91
N HIS A 154 10.39 -19.08 -5.89
CA HIS A 154 11.30 -18.02 -5.50
C HIS A 154 12.70 -18.61 -5.32
N LEU A 155 13.70 -17.97 -5.92
CA LEU A 155 15.09 -18.42 -5.88
C LEU A 155 16.02 -17.31 -5.39
N VAL A 156 17.08 -17.72 -4.74
CA VAL A 156 18.21 -16.87 -4.39
C VAL A 156 19.49 -17.50 -4.92
N HIS A 157 20.26 -16.72 -5.67
CA HIS A 157 21.52 -17.13 -6.26
C HIS A 157 22.68 -16.31 -5.74
N THR A 158 23.86 -16.89 -5.78
CA THR A 158 25.15 -16.21 -5.81
C THR A 158 25.44 -15.72 -7.24
N THR A 159 26.47 -14.90 -7.44
CA THR A 159 26.77 -14.28 -8.75
C THR A 159 27.22 -15.30 -9.82
N ASP A 160 27.74 -16.46 -9.41
CA ASP A 160 28.10 -17.60 -10.27
C ASP A 160 26.89 -18.50 -10.61
N GLY A 161 25.71 -18.21 -10.06
CA GLY A 161 24.47 -18.91 -10.33
C GLY A 161 24.16 -20.08 -9.37
N LYS A 162 24.99 -20.31 -8.34
CA LYS A 162 24.66 -21.29 -7.31
C LYS A 162 23.37 -20.90 -6.59
N VAL A 163 22.40 -21.81 -6.53
CA VAL A 163 21.17 -21.62 -5.75
C VAL A 163 21.46 -21.82 -4.26
N ILE A 164 21.25 -20.78 -3.46
CA ILE A 164 21.44 -20.77 -2.00
C ILE A 164 20.13 -20.69 -1.22
N GLY A 165 18.99 -20.69 -1.92
CA GLY A 165 17.66 -20.74 -1.31
C GLY A 165 16.55 -20.87 -2.31
N GLU A 166 15.53 -21.65 -1.98
CA GLU A 166 14.33 -21.85 -2.78
C GLU A 166 13.11 -21.95 -1.87
N TRP A 167 12.02 -21.26 -2.25
CA TRP A 167 10.70 -21.40 -1.60
C TRP A 167 9.57 -21.13 -2.59
N GLY A 168 8.36 -21.44 -2.19
CA GLY A 168 7.16 -21.23 -3.01
C GLY A 168 6.33 -22.50 -3.16
N ILE A 169 5.19 -22.36 -3.83
CA ILE A 169 4.20 -23.43 -3.99
C ILE A 169 4.82 -24.65 -4.68
N ARG A 170 5.70 -24.47 -5.67
CA ARG A 170 6.34 -25.56 -6.39
C ARG A 170 7.25 -26.42 -5.50
N LYS A 171 7.91 -25.81 -4.52
CA LYS A 171 8.73 -26.56 -3.56
C LYS A 171 7.86 -27.26 -2.53
N TRP A 172 6.87 -26.57 -2.00
CA TRP A 172 5.99 -27.11 -0.94
C TRP A 172 5.01 -28.17 -1.42
N GLY A 173 4.58 -28.11 -2.69
CA GLY A 173 3.74 -29.15 -3.30
C GLY A 173 4.43 -30.49 -3.53
N ARG A 174 5.77 -30.52 -3.44
CA ARG A 174 6.59 -31.74 -3.51
C ARG A 174 6.78 -32.43 -2.15
N SER A 175 6.47 -31.74 -1.06
CA SER A 175 6.49 -32.32 0.28
C SER A 175 5.08 -32.76 0.65
N ASP A 176 4.92 -33.96 1.22
CA ASP A 176 3.65 -34.54 1.71
C ASP A 176 2.97 -33.75 2.83
N SER A 177 3.39 -32.52 3.06
CA SER A 177 2.77 -31.64 4.03
C SER A 177 1.42 -31.13 3.53
N LYS A 178 0.34 -31.63 4.11
CA LYS A 178 -1.08 -31.20 3.91
C LYS A 178 -1.37 -29.71 4.17
N LYS A 179 -0.35 -28.85 4.25
CA LYS A 179 -0.53 -27.41 4.51
C LYS A 179 -0.37 -26.64 3.20
N SER A 180 -1.48 -26.42 2.52
CA SER A 180 -1.58 -25.40 1.44
C SER A 180 -1.03 -24.05 1.94
N PRO A 181 -0.17 -23.37 1.15
CA PRO A 181 0.38 -22.08 1.54
C PRO A 181 -0.74 -21.07 1.79
N LYS A 182 -0.81 -20.55 3.00
CA LYS A 182 -1.85 -19.59 3.42
C LYS A 182 -1.78 -18.24 2.69
N ARG A 183 -0.73 -17.97 1.93
CA ARG A 183 -0.51 -16.68 1.23
C ARG A 183 0.00 -16.92 -0.19
N LYS A 184 -0.67 -16.28 -1.16
CA LYS A 184 -0.22 -16.18 -2.54
C LYS A 184 0.40 -14.79 -2.73
N ASN A 185 1.59 -14.71 -3.33
CA ASN A 185 2.16 -13.45 -3.78
C ASN A 185 1.59 -13.15 -5.17
N VAL A 186 0.79 -12.12 -5.24
CA VAL A 186 0.16 -11.65 -6.47
C VAL A 186 0.97 -10.44 -6.96
N HIS A 187 1.57 -10.56 -8.13
CA HIS A 187 2.33 -9.50 -8.77
C HIS A 187 1.44 -8.78 -9.78
N ILE A 188 1.56 -7.46 -9.82
CA ILE A 188 0.84 -6.62 -10.77
C ILE A 188 1.65 -5.35 -11.06
N ALA A 189 1.61 -4.87 -12.28
CA ALA A 189 2.12 -3.57 -12.64
C ALA A 189 1.41 -2.47 -11.83
N ARG A 190 2.18 -1.51 -11.31
CA ARG A 190 1.64 -0.39 -10.52
C ARG A 190 0.56 0.38 -11.30
N GLN A 191 0.80 0.63 -12.60
CA GLN A 191 -0.17 1.33 -13.45
C GLN A 191 -1.41 0.49 -13.73
N SER A 192 -1.30 -0.83 -13.90
CA SER A 192 -2.46 -1.71 -14.10
C SER A 192 -3.36 -1.73 -12.85
N LEU A 193 -2.77 -1.75 -11.65
CA LEU A 193 -3.56 -1.64 -10.41
C LEU A 193 -4.23 -0.26 -10.29
N ARG A 194 -3.51 0.81 -10.60
CA ARG A 194 -4.05 2.18 -10.59
C ARG A 194 -5.18 2.33 -11.60
N LEU A 195 -5.03 1.79 -12.82
CA LEU A 195 -6.07 1.79 -13.86
C LEU A 195 -7.30 1.02 -13.39
N THR A 196 -7.13 -0.17 -12.84
CA THR A 196 -8.24 -0.97 -12.30
C THR A 196 -9.04 -0.22 -11.24
N LEU A 197 -8.38 0.55 -10.38
CA LEU A 197 -9.04 1.43 -9.42
C LEU A 197 -9.75 2.61 -10.10
N LEU A 198 -9.13 3.26 -11.07
CA LEU A 198 -9.73 4.38 -11.82
C LEU A 198 -10.95 3.94 -12.64
N GLU A 199 -10.94 2.73 -13.19
CA GLU A 199 -12.09 2.16 -13.90
C GLU A 199 -13.34 2.05 -13.02
N GLN A 200 -13.21 1.83 -11.72
CA GLN A 200 -14.35 1.87 -10.77
C GLN A 200 -14.98 3.28 -10.70
N LEU A 201 -14.18 4.32 -10.95
CA LEU A 201 -14.59 5.73 -10.93
C LEU A 201 -15.08 6.22 -12.30
N LYS A 202 -15.11 5.37 -13.34
CA LYS A 202 -15.49 5.73 -14.71
C LYS A 202 -16.86 6.41 -14.73
N GLY A 203 -16.91 7.57 -15.43
CA GLY A 203 -18.11 8.42 -15.48
C GLY A 203 -18.30 9.32 -14.26
N HIS A 204 -17.45 9.27 -13.24
CA HIS A 204 -17.55 10.15 -12.07
C HIS A 204 -16.80 11.47 -12.28
N LYS A 205 -17.50 12.60 -12.12
CA LYS A 205 -16.97 13.97 -12.38
C LYS A 205 -16.02 14.48 -11.27
N SER A 206 -15.77 13.69 -10.24
CA SER A 206 -14.98 14.11 -9.06
C SER A 206 -13.47 13.91 -9.19
N ILE A 207 -12.94 13.56 -10.37
CA ILE A 207 -11.50 13.54 -10.61
C ILE A 207 -11.09 14.82 -11.29
N LYS A 208 -10.14 15.54 -10.70
CA LYS A 208 -9.60 16.81 -11.17
C LYS A 208 -8.12 16.67 -11.46
N TRP A 209 -7.78 16.47 -12.73
CA TRP A 209 -6.41 16.46 -13.23
C TRP A 209 -5.82 17.85 -13.32
N GLY A 210 -4.48 17.98 -13.32
CA GLY A 210 -3.77 19.24 -13.44
C GLY A 210 -3.94 20.17 -12.23
N HIS A 211 -4.28 19.62 -11.06
CA HIS A 211 -4.47 20.39 -9.83
C HIS A 211 -3.34 20.11 -8.84
N GLN A 212 -2.39 21.04 -8.74
CA GLN A 212 -1.29 20.96 -7.77
C GLN A 212 -1.65 21.75 -6.51
N LEU A 213 -1.71 21.10 -5.35
CA LEU A 213 -1.93 21.76 -4.07
C LEU A 213 -0.77 22.72 -3.77
N LEU A 214 -1.08 23.97 -3.46
CA LEU A 214 -0.14 24.99 -2.99
C LEU A 214 -0.18 25.13 -1.48
N ASP A 215 -1.37 25.35 -0.93
CA ASP A 215 -1.62 25.51 0.49
C ASP A 215 -3.06 25.14 0.87
N PHE A 216 -3.34 25.10 2.18
CA PHE A 216 -4.68 24.94 2.71
C PHE A 216 -4.83 25.65 4.05
N LYS A 217 -6.07 26.00 4.39
CA LYS A 217 -6.41 26.62 5.67
C LYS A 217 -7.62 25.93 6.28
N GLU A 218 -7.49 25.46 7.51
CA GLU A 218 -8.60 24.95 8.31
C GLU A 218 -9.35 26.09 9.02
N SER A 219 -10.64 25.95 9.15
CA SER A 219 -11.52 26.83 9.90
C SER A 219 -12.64 26.03 10.53
N GLU A 220 -13.45 26.63 11.39
CA GLU A 220 -14.65 25.97 11.94
C GLU A 220 -15.59 25.44 10.84
N LYS A 221 -15.75 26.19 9.76
CA LYS A 221 -16.64 25.88 8.62
C LYS A 221 -16.09 24.85 7.62
N GLY A 222 -14.86 24.34 7.81
CA GLY A 222 -14.24 23.38 6.90
C GLY A 222 -12.81 23.75 6.52
N VAL A 223 -12.36 23.25 5.39
CA VAL A 223 -11.02 23.44 4.83
C VAL A 223 -11.12 24.19 3.52
N THR A 224 -10.35 25.25 3.36
CA THR A 224 -10.13 25.94 2.07
C THR A 224 -8.79 25.48 1.50
N LEU A 225 -8.77 25.04 0.25
CA LEU A 225 -7.59 24.57 -0.45
C LEU A 225 -7.29 25.45 -1.64
N ASN A 226 -6.02 25.80 -1.85
CA ASN A 226 -5.55 26.57 -2.99
C ASN A 226 -4.72 25.67 -3.92
N PHE A 227 -5.13 25.64 -5.19
CA PHE A 227 -4.48 24.83 -6.22
C PHE A 227 -3.92 25.71 -7.32
N GLN A 228 -2.74 25.34 -7.83
CA GLN A 228 -2.28 25.81 -9.13
C GLN A 228 -2.90 24.96 -10.23
N VAL A 229 -3.58 25.61 -11.18
CA VAL A 229 -4.25 24.99 -12.33
C VAL A 229 -4.01 25.87 -13.55
N ASN A 230 -3.27 25.36 -14.56
CA ASN A 230 -2.96 26.12 -15.78
C ASN A 230 -2.43 27.54 -15.46
N ASN A 231 -1.43 27.66 -14.60
CA ASN A 231 -0.81 28.91 -14.14
C ASN A 231 -1.75 29.89 -13.40
N LYS A 232 -2.94 29.46 -13.01
CA LYS A 232 -3.88 30.24 -12.20
C LYS A 232 -4.10 29.58 -10.85
N ILE A 233 -4.35 30.40 -9.83
CA ILE A 233 -4.75 29.91 -8.51
C ILE A 233 -6.25 29.69 -8.51
N LYS A 234 -6.68 28.48 -8.13
CA LYS A 234 -8.09 28.15 -7.88
C LYS A 234 -8.26 27.70 -6.44
N ASN A 235 -9.29 28.21 -5.79
CA ASN A 235 -9.65 27.77 -4.45
C ASN A 235 -10.88 26.84 -4.48
N THR A 236 -10.97 25.98 -3.45
CA THR A 236 -12.11 25.10 -3.23
C THR A 236 -12.29 24.84 -1.74
N LYS A 237 -13.45 24.36 -1.36
CA LYS A 237 -13.79 24.02 0.03
C LYS A 237 -14.10 22.54 0.19
N ALA A 238 -13.76 22.00 1.35
CA ALA A 238 -14.08 20.64 1.76
C ALA A 238 -14.30 20.58 3.28
N ASP A 239 -14.83 19.47 3.78
CA ASP A 239 -14.96 19.24 5.23
C ASP A 239 -13.71 18.53 5.78
N LEU A 240 -13.04 17.74 4.95
CA LEU A 240 -11.86 16.96 5.28
C LEU A 240 -10.88 16.98 4.13
N VAL A 241 -9.58 17.15 4.39
CA VAL A 241 -8.51 16.96 3.40
C VAL A 241 -7.63 15.76 3.75
N VAL A 242 -7.34 14.94 2.75
CA VAL A 242 -6.52 13.72 2.90
C VAL A 242 -5.34 13.77 1.94
N GLY A 243 -4.12 13.79 2.48
CA GLY A 243 -2.88 13.71 1.70
C GLY A 243 -2.57 12.27 1.29
N ALA A 244 -2.56 12.03 -0.01
CA ALA A 244 -2.14 10.80 -0.66
C ALA A 244 -1.09 11.10 -1.75
N ASP A 245 -0.37 12.22 -1.60
CA ASP A 245 0.52 12.85 -2.57
C ASP A 245 1.99 12.37 -2.48
N GLY A 246 2.20 11.23 -1.80
CA GLY A 246 3.44 10.46 -1.82
C GLY A 246 4.50 10.97 -0.84
N ILE A 247 5.70 10.41 -0.95
CA ILE A 247 6.83 10.65 -0.03
C ILE A 247 7.23 12.14 0.08
N ARG A 248 6.99 12.94 -0.98
CA ARG A 248 7.24 14.39 -1.02
C ARG A 248 5.95 15.19 -0.86
N SER A 249 5.05 14.69 -0.04
CA SER A 249 3.73 15.27 0.21
C SER A 249 3.78 16.75 0.59
N THR A 250 3.10 17.56 -0.19
CA THR A 250 2.86 18.97 0.12
C THR A 250 1.96 19.11 1.34
N LEU A 251 0.90 18.28 1.44
CA LEU A 251 0.00 18.34 2.59
C LEU A 251 0.72 17.98 3.90
N ARG A 252 1.59 16.95 3.89
CA ARG A 252 2.42 16.62 5.06
C ARG A 252 3.29 17.79 5.50
N LYS A 253 3.98 18.42 4.53
CA LYS A 253 4.82 19.59 4.81
C LYS A 253 4.02 20.71 5.46
N LEU A 254 2.81 20.97 5.00
CA LEU A 254 1.95 22.03 5.54
C LEU A 254 1.42 21.70 6.94
N ILE A 255 1.11 20.44 7.25
CA ILE A 255 0.61 20.02 8.57
C ILE A 255 1.73 19.96 9.61
N ILE A 256 2.85 19.33 9.24
CA ILE A 256 3.88 18.91 10.20
C ILE A 256 5.10 19.84 10.18
N GLY A 257 5.47 20.34 8.99
CA GLY A 257 6.74 21.01 8.73
C GLY A 257 7.79 20.04 8.17
N GLU A 258 8.58 20.49 7.19
CA GLU A 258 9.62 19.64 6.56
C GLU A 258 10.76 19.33 7.53
N ASP A 259 11.17 20.30 8.35
CA ASP A 259 12.31 20.19 9.27
C ASP A 259 12.04 19.23 10.44
N ILE A 260 10.77 19.03 10.80
CA ILE A 260 10.38 18.14 11.90
C ILE A 260 10.53 16.67 11.52
N ASN A 261 10.26 16.35 10.26
CA ASN A 261 10.34 14.97 9.77
C ASN A 261 10.91 14.93 8.34
N PRO A 262 12.23 15.22 8.17
CA PRO A 262 12.87 15.30 6.88
C PRO A 262 12.98 13.93 6.19
N LEU A 263 13.25 13.95 4.89
CA LEU A 263 13.64 12.74 4.15
C LEU A 263 14.95 12.19 4.70
N ARG A 264 14.99 10.87 4.91
CA ARG A 264 16.19 10.14 5.33
C ARG A 264 16.68 9.30 4.15
N TYR A 265 17.90 9.55 3.72
CA TYR A 265 18.57 8.74 2.72
C TYR A 265 18.95 7.37 3.30
N LEU A 266 18.75 6.30 2.55
CA LEU A 266 19.01 4.92 2.99
C LEU A 266 20.31 4.34 2.41
N ASP A 267 21.29 5.19 2.11
CA ASP A 267 22.64 4.87 1.64
C ASP A 267 22.71 3.97 0.41
N CYS A 268 21.65 3.95 -0.40
CA CYS A 268 21.60 3.14 -1.62
C CYS A 268 20.80 3.81 -2.74
N ILE A 269 21.11 3.39 -3.96
CA ILE A 269 20.36 3.68 -5.18
C ILE A 269 19.63 2.43 -5.66
N VAL A 270 18.50 2.65 -6.32
CA VAL A 270 17.78 1.63 -7.08
C VAL A 270 17.78 2.01 -8.54
N ILE A 271 18.17 1.08 -9.42
CA ILE A 271 17.95 1.13 -10.86
C ILE A 271 16.98 0.02 -11.21
N LEU A 272 15.94 0.33 -11.95
CA LEU A 272 14.95 -0.65 -12.37
C LEU A 272 14.67 -0.58 -13.86
N GLY A 273 14.31 -1.72 -14.44
CA GLY A 273 13.89 -1.81 -15.82
C GLY A 273 12.85 -2.87 -16.05
N ILE A 274 12.12 -2.73 -17.15
CA ILE A 274 11.10 -3.67 -17.60
C ILE A 274 11.52 -4.18 -18.97
N CYS A 275 11.85 -5.48 -19.06
CA CYS A 275 12.31 -6.13 -20.29
C CYS A 275 11.16 -6.93 -20.91
N PRO A 276 10.76 -6.66 -22.16
CA PRO A 276 9.85 -7.53 -22.91
C PRO A 276 10.51 -8.87 -23.22
N LEU A 277 9.87 -9.97 -22.86
CA LEU A 277 10.39 -11.35 -23.10
C LEU A 277 10.63 -11.63 -24.59
N LYS A 278 9.89 -10.98 -25.48
CA LYS A 278 10.10 -11.08 -26.93
C LYS A 278 11.52 -10.64 -27.36
N ASN A 279 12.18 -9.79 -26.59
CA ASN A 279 13.55 -9.34 -26.87
C ASN A 279 14.59 -10.42 -26.50
N LEU A 280 14.18 -11.47 -25.80
CA LEU A 280 15.01 -12.57 -25.29
C LEU A 280 14.82 -13.86 -26.08
N LYS A 281 14.37 -13.81 -27.34
CA LYS A 281 13.95 -14.97 -28.16
C LYS A 281 14.94 -16.13 -28.31
N LYS A 282 16.23 -15.89 -28.04
CA LYS A 282 17.28 -16.90 -28.15
C LYS A 282 17.74 -17.45 -26.80
N ILE A 283 17.04 -17.10 -25.72
CA ILE A 283 17.46 -17.44 -24.35
C ILE A 283 16.43 -18.39 -23.74
N GLU A 284 16.84 -19.65 -23.62
CA GLU A 284 16.09 -20.62 -22.86
C GLU A 284 16.53 -20.62 -21.40
N SER A 285 15.62 -20.27 -20.50
CA SER A 285 15.88 -20.29 -19.07
C SER A 285 14.60 -20.57 -18.27
N SER A 286 14.68 -21.51 -17.36
CA SER A 286 13.57 -21.82 -16.43
C SER A 286 13.24 -20.67 -15.47
N LEU A 287 14.07 -19.62 -15.44
CA LEU A 287 13.85 -18.39 -14.66
C LEU A 287 12.87 -17.42 -15.35
N LEU A 288 12.60 -17.64 -16.65
CA LEU A 288 11.75 -16.78 -17.49
C LEU A 288 10.35 -17.36 -17.75
N ASP A 289 9.87 -18.21 -16.85
CA ASP A 289 8.61 -18.94 -16.97
C ASP A 289 7.35 -18.15 -16.56
N SER A 290 7.47 -16.82 -16.40
CA SER A 290 6.41 -15.90 -15.94
C SER A 290 5.78 -16.26 -14.58
N ALA A 291 6.41 -17.15 -13.80
CA ALA A 291 5.93 -17.57 -12.48
C ALA A 291 7.06 -17.69 -11.44
N THR A 292 8.32 -17.51 -11.88
CA THR A 292 9.51 -17.53 -11.02
C THR A 292 9.93 -16.11 -10.68
N VAL A 293 10.15 -15.87 -9.39
CA VAL A 293 10.84 -14.69 -8.85
C VAL A 293 12.22 -15.11 -8.43
N PHE A 294 13.24 -14.37 -8.80
CA PHE A 294 14.59 -14.67 -8.37
C PHE A 294 15.39 -13.44 -8.01
N GLN A 295 16.37 -13.61 -7.19
CA GLN A 295 17.35 -12.59 -6.85
C GLN A 295 18.76 -13.16 -6.83
N THR A 296 19.72 -12.31 -7.19
CA THR A 296 21.16 -12.61 -7.12
C THR A 296 21.85 -11.49 -6.36
N ALA A 297 22.80 -11.83 -5.51
CA ALA A 297 23.54 -10.87 -4.70
C ALA A 297 24.98 -11.31 -4.48
N ASN A 298 25.87 -10.33 -4.18
CA ASN A 298 27.27 -10.55 -3.81
C ASN A 298 27.61 -10.06 -2.40
N GLY A 299 26.60 -9.63 -1.61
CA GLY A 299 26.81 -9.07 -0.28
C GLY A 299 26.94 -7.54 -0.26
N ASN A 300 26.99 -6.90 -1.42
CA ASN A 300 27.00 -5.44 -1.58
C ASN A 300 25.96 -4.98 -2.60
N GLU A 301 25.85 -5.70 -3.68
CA GLU A 301 24.91 -5.46 -4.77
C GLU A 301 23.86 -6.56 -4.81
N ARG A 302 22.66 -6.18 -5.19
CA ARG A 302 21.55 -7.12 -5.32
C ARG A 302 20.69 -6.78 -6.51
N ILE A 303 20.42 -7.76 -7.36
CA ILE A 303 19.36 -7.68 -8.36
C ILE A 303 18.18 -8.55 -7.95
N TYR A 304 16.99 -8.02 -8.11
CA TYR A 304 15.72 -8.72 -7.87
C TYR A 304 14.92 -8.71 -9.16
N MET A 305 14.45 -9.88 -9.56
CA MET A 305 13.68 -10.06 -10.79
C MET A 305 12.35 -10.72 -10.50
N MET A 306 11.31 -10.21 -11.14
CA MET A 306 9.96 -10.75 -11.01
C MET A 306 9.18 -10.62 -12.32
N PRO A 307 8.24 -11.53 -12.61
CA PRO A 307 7.28 -11.32 -13.67
C PRO A 307 6.51 -10.02 -13.45
N TYR A 308 6.49 -9.15 -14.46
CA TYR A 308 5.75 -7.88 -14.41
C TYR A 308 4.34 -8.06 -14.96
N ASP A 309 4.24 -8.76 -16.08
CA ASP A 309 3.05 -9.34 -16.68
C ASP A 309 3.43 -10.65 -17.41
N SER A 310 2.51 -11.26 -18.17
CA SER A 310 2.77 -12.52 -18.87
C SER A 310 3.90 -12.46 -19.91
N ASN A 311 4.26 -11.27 -20.38
CA ASN A 311 5.15 -11.05 -21.51
C ASN A 311 6.38 -10.19 -21.16
N THR A 312 6.48 -9.74 -19.90
CA THR A 312 7.56 -8.86 -19.46
C THR A 312 8.11 -9.28 -18.09
N ILE A 313 9.40 -9.05 -17.89
CA ILE A 313 10.09 -9.23 -16.61
C ILE A 313 10.59 -7.87 -16.10
N MET A 314 10.33 -7.59 -14.85
CA MET A 314 10.91 -6.42 -14.16
C MET A 314 12.16 -6.86 -13.42
N TRP A 315 13.22 -6.06 -13.53
CA TRP A 315 14.41 -6.18 -12.71
C TRP A 315 14.66 -4.92 -11.89
N GLN A 316 15.23 -5.10 -10.72
CA GLN A 316 15.59 -4.03 -9.78
C GLN A 316 16.98 -4.30 -9.22
N LEU A 317 17.95 -3.57 -9.71
CA LEU A 317 19.30 -3.55 -9.15
C LEU A 317 19.35 -2.53 -8.02
N SER A 318 19.99 -2.87 -6.91
CA SER A 318 20.25 -1.95 -5.81
C SER A 318 21.65 -2.16 -5.26
N PHE A 319 22.30 -1.06 -4.87
CA PHE A 319 23.64 -1.09 -4.31
C PHE A 319 23.93 0.15 -3.47
N PRO A 320 24.86 0.07 -2.50
CA PRO A 320 25.28 1.21 -1.69
C PRO A 320 25.95 2.29 -2.54
N LEU A 321 25.57 3.54 -2.30
CA LEU A 321 26.14 4.69 -2.96
C LEU A 321 25.92 5.92 -2.10
N SER A 322 26.86 6.87 -2.06
CA SER A 322 26.64 8.14 -1.33
C SER A 322 25.51 8.93 -1.97
N GLU A 323 24.77 9.70 -1.18
CA GLU A 323 23.60 10.47 -1.65
C GLU A 323 23.95 11.39 -2.84
N LYS A 324 25.11 12.07 -2.77
CA LYS A 324 25.61 12.94 -3.85
C LYS A 324 25.76 12.16 -5.15
N LYS A 325 26.49 11.03 -5.13
CA LYS A 325 26.71 10.20 -6.33
C LYS A 325 25.40 9.57 -6.84
N ALA A 326 24.49 9.18 -5.94
CA ALA A 326 23.19 8.62 -6.32
C ALA A 326 22.31 9.66 -7.05
N LYS A 327 22.31 10.93 -6.57
CA LYS A 327 21.64 12.04 -7.24
C LYS A 327 22.29 12.34 -8.61
N GLU A 328 23.61 12.42 -8.66
CA GLU A 328 24.37 12.64 -9.90
C GLU A 328 24.07 11.56 -10.94
N LEU A 329 24.12 10.27 -10.56
CA LEU A 329 23.82 9.17 -11.48
C LEU A 329 22.37 9.21 -11.98
N SER A 330 21.43 9.50 -11.08
CA SER A 330 20.00 9.62 -11.41
C SER A 330 19.71 10.76 -12.41
N THR A 331 20.50 11.84 -12.38
CA THR A 331 20.34 13.00 -13.28
C THR A 331 21.05 12.84 -14.64
N LYS A 332 22.02 11.91 -14.77
CA LYS A 332 22.72 11.61 -16.04
C LYS A 332 21.83 10.96 -17.11
N GLY A 333 20.61 10.56 -16.75
CA GLY A 333 19.64 9.99 -17.67
C GLY A 333 19.69 8.48 -17.80
N VAL A 334 18.75 7.94 -18.57
CA VAL A 334 18.47 6.50 -18.65
C VAL A 334 19.62 5.67 -19.23
N LYS A 335 20.39 6.23 -20.17
CA LYS A 335 21.54 5.57 -20.77
C LYS A 335 22.62 5.29 -19.74
N ALA A 336 23.00 6.29 -18.93
CA ALA A 336 23.99 6.13 -17.87
C ALA A 336 23.52 5.14 -16.78
N LEU A 337 22.23 5.13 -16.45
CA LEU A 337 21.66 4.15 -15.52
C LEU A 337 21.76 2.73 -16.08
N LYS A 338 21.49 2.54 -17.39
CA LYS A 338 21.61 1.23 -18.05
C LYS A 338 23.06 0.76 -18.08
N GLU A 339 23.99 1.61 -18.49
CA GLU A 339 25.43 1.30 -18.54
C GLU A 339 25.96 0.90 -17.16
N GLU A 340 25.61 1.64 -16.10
CA GLU A 340 26.00 1.32 -14.74
C GLU A 340 25.41 -0.01 -14.27
N ALA A 341 24.14 -0.29 -14.59
CA ALA A 341 23.52 -1.57 -14.26
C ALA A 341 24.18 -2.74 -14.99
N CYS A 342 24.40 -2.65 -16.31
CA CYS A 342 25.05 -3.70 -17.08
C CYS A 342 26.49 -3.94 -16.60
N LYS A 343 27.26 -2.89 -16.29
CA LYS A 343 28.61 -2.99 -15.76
C LYS A 343 28.69 -3.78 -14.45
N ARG A 344 27.72 -3.58 -13.55
CA ARG A 344 27.72 -4.22 -12.21
C ARG A 344 27.20 -5.65 -12.20
N THR A 345 26.43 -6.06 -13.20
CA THR A 345 25.71 -7.33 -13.17
C THR A 345 26.13 -8.29 -14.28
N GLN A 346 27.44 -8.33 -14.61
CA GLN A 346 28.01 -9.35 -15.46
C GLN A 346 28.09 -10.69 -14.70
N TRP A 347 26.92 -11.16 -14.25
CA TRP A 347 26.74 -12.34 -13.43
C TRP A 347 26.23 -13.52 -14.27
N HIS A 348 25.63 -14.52 -13.65
CA HIS A 348 25.10 -15.70 -14.35
C HIS A 348 23.93 -15.36 -15.30
N ASN A 349 23.78 -16.19 -16.32
CA ASN A 349 22.65 -16.13 -17.24
C ASN A 349 21.30 -16.36 -16.49
N PRO A 350 20.23 -15.66 -16.89
CA PRO A 350 20.10 -14.74 -18.02
C PRO A 350 20.22 -13.24 -17.64
N ILE A 351 20.89 -12.89 -16.53
CA ILE A 351 20.90 -11.53 -15.99
C ILE A 351 21.46 -10.50 -16.99
N PRO A 352 22.71 -10.66 -17.52
CA PRO A 352 23.26 -9.70 -18.47
C PRO A 352 22.37 -9.48 -19.69
N GLN A 353 21.85 -10.56 -20.25
CA GLN A 353 21.02 -10.52 -21.44
C GLN A 353 19.69 -9.77 -21.21
N ILE A 354 19.08 -9.92 -20.03
CA ILE A 354 17.86 -9.19 -19.66
C ILE A 354 18.14 -7.70 -19.61
N LEU A 355 19.25 -7.27 -18.98
CA LEU A 355 19.58 -5.86 -18.85
C LEU A 355 19.90 -5.25 -20.22
N GLU A 356 20.71 -5.93 -21.03
CA GLU A 356 21.06 -5.50 -22.38
C GLU A 356 19.83 -5.36 -23.29
N ALA A 357 18.90 -6.33 -23.24
CA ALA A 357 17.67 -6.34 -24.03
C ALA A 357 16.60 -5.37 -23.53
N THR A 358 16.78 -4.75 -22.36
CA THR A 358 15.83 -3.78 -21.81
C THR A 358 15.88 -2.46 -22.55
N PRO A 359 14.77 -1.97 -23.13
CA PRO A 359 14.72 -0.67 -23.80
C PRO A 359 15.01 0.49 -22.82
N GLU A 360 15.75 1.49 -23.26
CA GLU A 360 16.14 2.64 -22.42
C GLU A 360 14.95 3.38 -21.85
N ASN A 361 13.88 3.56 -22.62
CA ASN A 361 12.63 4.20 -22.17
C ASN A 361 11.87 3.40 -21.10
N GLN A 362 12.29 2.19 -20.82
CA GLN A 362 11.77 1.33 -19.75
C GLN A 362 12.69 1.27 -18.51
N ILE A 363 13.70 2.14 -18.46
CA ILE A 363 14.66 2.20 -17.35
C ILE A 363 14.45 3.47 -16.55
N SER A 364 14.56 3.35 -15.23
CA SER A 364 14.60 4.48 -14.29
C SER A 364 15.51 4.16 -13.12
N GLY A 365 15.97 5.21 -12.42
CA GLY A 365 16.79 5.03 -11.23
C GLY A 365 16.65 6.21 -10.29
N TYR A 366 16.70 5.92 -8.99
CA TYR A 366 16.52 6.95 -7.96
C TYR A 366 17.22 6.58 -6.65
N PRO A 367 17.75 7.60 -5.93
CA PRO A 367 18.19 7.41 -4.57
C PRO A 367 17.03 7.01 -3.68
N VAL A 368 17.28 6.07 -2.75
CA VAL A 368 16.24 5.52 -1.89
C VAL A 368 16.11 6.36 -0.63
N TYR A 369 14.90 6.80 -0.36
CA TYR A 369 14.55 7.56 0.84
C TYR A 369 13.40 6.91 1.59
N ASP A 370 13.37 7.19 2.89
CA ASP A 370 12.19 7.04 3.74
C ASP A 370 12.03 8.27 4.67
N ARG A 371 11.17 8.16 5.67
CA ARG A 371 11.05 9.13 6.76
C ARG A 371 10.88 8.38 8.08
N LYS A 372 11.24 9.01 9.19
CA LYS A 372 10.88 8.50 10.52
C LYS A 372 9.37 8.35 10.63
N LEU A 373 8.94 7.39 11.44
CA LEU A 373 7.53 7.21 11.75
C LEU A 373 6.93 8.49 12.33
N LEU A 374 5.70 8.79 11.92
CA LEU A 374 4.91 9.84 12.55
C LEU A 374 4.44 9.38 13.93
N THR A 375 4.22 10.35 14.79
CA THR A 375 3.56 10.14 16.08
C THR A 375 2.15 10.73 16.05
N PRO A 376 1.24 10.26 16.92
CA PRO A 376 -0.11 10.82 17.01
C PRO A 376 -0.12 12.35 17.25
N GLU A 377 0.86 12.86 18.04
CA GLU A 377 0.97 14.28 18.38
C GLU A 377 1.24 15.14 17.15
N LEU A 378 2.04 14.64 16.20
CA LEU A 378 2.32 15.34 14.96
C LEU A 378 1.08 15.45 14.05
N LEU A 379 0.28 14.38 13.99
CA LEU A 379 -0.95 14.36 13.20
C LEU A 379 -2.08 15.18 13.83
N LYS A 380 -2.11 15.30 15.17
CA LYS A 380 -3.09 16.14 15.90
C LYS A 380 -3.01 17.63 15.56
N LYS A 381 -1.93 18.10 14.93
CA LYS A 381 -1.82 19.47 14.43
C LYS A 381 -2.89 19.82 13.39
N GLY A 382 -3.34 18.83 12.59
CA GLY A 382 -4.43 18.97 11.65
C GLY A 382 -5.77 18.60 12.29
N THR A 383 -6.75 19.50 12.33
CA THR A 383 -8.08 19.22 12.92
C THR A 383 -9.03 18.60 11.91
N LYS A 384 -8.88 18.95 10.63
CA LYS A 384 -9.66 18.50 9.48
C LYS A 384 -8.78 17.96 8.34
N SER A 385 -7.57 17.50 8.69
CA SER A 385 -6.61 16.95 7.74
C SER A 385 -5.95 15.70 8.27
N THR A 386 -5.60 14.77 7.36
CA THR A 386 -4.85 13.56 7.66
C THR A 386 -4.06 13.09 6.43
N LEU A 387 -3.23 12.05 6.61
CA LEU A 387 -2.34 11.49 5.60
C LEU A 387 -2.55 10.00 5.43
N ILE A 388 -2.33 9.47 4.22
CA ILE A 388 -2.35 8.03 3.91
C ILE A 388 -1.18 7.65 3.00
N GLY A 389 -0.80 6.36 3.01
CA GLY A 389 0.26 5.81 2.17
C GLY A 389 1.60 6.50 2.40
N ASP A 390 2.35 6.71 1.31
CA ASP A 390 3.69 7.31 1.38
C ASP A 390 3.71 8.76 1.89
N ALA A 391 2.57 9.45 1.92
CA ALA A 391 2.46 10.74 2.58
C ALA A 391 2.52 10.60 4.11
N ALA A 392 2.01 9.51 4.67
CA ALA A 392 2.04 9.21 6.09
C ALA A 392 3.28 8.42 6.52
N HIS A 393 3.60 7.33 5.81
CA HIS A 393 4.60 6.33 6.21
C HIS A 393 5.44 5.83 5.02
N PRO A 394 6.20 6.72 4.34
CA PRO A 394 7.05 6.30 3.24
C PRO A 394 8.10 5.30 3.70
N MET A 395 8.37 4.32 2.86
CA MET A 395 9.28 3.21 3.18
C MET A 395 10.06 2.75 1.95
N SER A 396 11.18 2.08 2.17
CA SER A 396 11.99 1.52 1.08
C SER A 396 11.21 0.47 0.27
N PRO A 397 11.54 0.26 -1.01
CA PRO A 397 10.83 -0.69 -1.87
C PRO A 397 11.11 -2.16 -1.54
N PHE A 398 12.12 -2.48 -0.73
CA PHE A 398 12.69 -3.82 -0.56
C PHE A 398 11.78 -4.86 0.07
N LYS A 399 10.71 -4.46 0.72
CA LYS A 399 9.69 -5.38 1.29
C LYS A 399 8.37 -5.36 0.53
N GLY A 400 8.22 -4.50 -0.48
CA GLY A 400 6.99 -4.37 -1.27
C GLY A 400 5.75 -4.02 -0.43
N GLN A 401 5.90 -3.25 0.65
CA GLN A 401 4.81 -2.96 1.59
C GLN A 401 4.08 -1.65 1.32
N GLY A 402 4.69 -0.66 0.66
CA GLY A 402 4.12 0.69 0.51
C GLY A 402 2.70 0.67 -0.06
N ALA A 403 2.49 0.08 -1.24
CA ALA A 403 1.16 -0.01 -1.85
C ALA A 403 0.17 -0.85 -1.03
N ASN A 404 0.65 -1.90 -0.34
CA ASN A 404 -0.20 -2.69 0.54
C ASN A 404 -0.74 -1.85 1.70
N GLN A 405 0.11 -1.04 2.33
CA GLN A 405 -0.31 -0.15 3.42
C GLN A 405 -1.25 0.95 2.90
N ALA A 406 -0.95 1.59 1.77
CA ALA A 406 -1.80 2.62 1.17
C ALA A 406 -3.23 2.12 0.86
N LEU A 407 -3.38 0.88 0.35
CA LEU A 407 -4.70 0.26 0.14
C LEU A 407 -5.44 0.02 1.46
N LEU A 408 -4.72 -0.44 2.48
CA LEU A 408 -5.31 -0.67 3.80
C LEU A 408 -5.74 0.64 4.47
N ASP A 409 -4.94 1.71 4.36
CA ASP A 409 -5.27 3.04 4.86
C ASP A 409 -6.55 3.57 4.22
N ALA A 410 -6.61 3.52 2.89
CA ALA A 410 -7.78 3.99 2.14
C ALA A 410 -9.07 3.31 2.60
N LEU A 411 -9.01 2.00 2.80
CA LEU A 411 -10.16 1.22 3.25
C LEU A 411 -10.50 1.47 4.72
N SER A 412 -9.48 1.60 5.58
CA SER A 412 -9.64 1.90 7.00
C SER A 412 -10.28 3.27 7.22
N LEU A 413 -9.75 4.32 6.55
CA LEU A 413 -10.28 5.67 6.67
C LEU A 413 -11.74 5.75 6.20
N ALA A 414 -12.08 5.17 5.04
CA ALA A 414 -13.46 5.16 4.55
C ALA A 414 -14.41 4.43 5.50
N ARG A 415 -13.96 3.37 6.17
CA ARG A 415 -14.73 2.66 7.21
C ARG A 415 -14.92 3.50 8.47
N GLU A 416 -13.87 4.18 8.93
CA GLU A 416 -13.97 5.06 10.12
C GLU A 416 -14.88 6.27 9.82
N ILE A 417 -14.85 6.86 8.61
CA ILE A 417 -15.83 7.89 8.21
C ILE A 417 -17.25 7.32 8.28
N THR A 418 -17.50 6.15 7.69
CA THR A 418 -18.84 5.51 7.73
C THR A 418 -19.30 5.23 9.16
N LYS A 419 -18.39 4.88 10.06
CA LYS A 419 -18.68 4.56 11.47
C LYS A 419 -18.87 5.83 12.31
N GLY A 420 -18.01 6.84 12.12
CA GLY A 420 -17.98 8.06 12.91
C GLY A 420 -18.99 9.12 12.48
N CYS A 421 -19.40 9.10 11.21
CA CYS A 421 -20.34 10.10 10.64
C CYS A 421 -21.73 9.52 10.40
N LYS A 422 -22.25 8.76 11.35
CA LYS A 422 -23.64 8.24 11.28
C LYS A 422 -24.65 9.38 11.45
N PRO A 423 -25.90 9.22 10.99
CA PRO A 423 -26.93 10.26 11.06
C PRO A 423 -27.13 10.92 12.44
N LEU A 424 -26.82 10.20 13.52
CA LEU A 424 -26.96 10.71 14.90
C LEU A 424 -25.62 11.03 15.59
N SER A 425 -24.51 11.05 14.85
CA SER A 425 -23.17 11.17 15.47
C SER A 425 -22.80 12.61 15.87
N LYS A 426 -23.54 13.61 15.38
CA LYS A 426 -23.23 15.03 15.60
C LYS A 426 -21.78 15.44 15.30
N TRP A 427 -21.09 14.71 14.40
CA TRP A 427 -19.69 14.93 14.09
C TRP A 427 -19.40 16.36 13.60
N ARG A 428 -20.40 17.07 13.07
CA ARG A 428 -20.26 18.46 12.66
C ARG A 428 -20.11 19.40 13.86
N GLU A 429 -20.66 19.04 15.02
CA GLU A 429 -20.56 19.76 16.28
C GLU A 429 -19.31 19.33 17.08
N THR A 430 -19.08 18.02 17.19
CA THR A 430 -17.99 17.43 18.00
C THR A 430 -16.65 17.36 17.26
N GLY A 431 -16.63 17.61 15.94
CA GLY A 431 -15.45 17.59 15.10
C GLY A 431 -15.11 16.23 14.48
N ILE A 432 -14.57 16.26 13.25
CA ILE A 432 -14.20 15.04 12.52
C ILE A 432 -12.97 14.34 13.12
N ARG A 433 -12.11 15.10 13.80
CA ARG A 433 -10.93 14.53 14.44
C ARG A 433 -11.31 13.52 15.50
N GLU A 434 -12.19 13.89 16.42
CA GLU A 434 -12.62 13.00 17.52
C GLU A 434 -13.44 11.82 17.04
N ASN A 435 -14.29 12.02 16.03
CA ASN A 435 -15.20 10.97 15.56
C ASN A 435 -14.57 9.99 14.58
N VAL A 436 -13.49 10.39 13.87
CA VAL A 436 -12.91 9.62 12.76
C VAL A 436 -11.40 9.54 12.84
N LEU A 437 -10.70 10.70 12.83
CA LEU A 437 -9.28 10.73 12.53
C LEU A 437 -8.42 10.12 13.64
N THR A 438 -8.74 10.35 14.90
CA THR A 438 -8.00 9.79 16.04
C THR A 438 -7.96 8.26 16.00
N ALA A 439 -9.09 7.61 15.74
CA ALA A 439 -9.17 6.16 15.66
C ALA A 439 -8.45 5.61 14.41
N PHE A 440 -8.63 6.27 13.28
CA PHE A 440 -7.97 5.91 12.02
C PHE A 440 -6.44 6.02 12.12
N GLU A 441 -5.94 7.16 12.59
CA GLU A 441 -4.50 7.47 12.68
C GLU A 441 -3.79 6.53 13.66
N SER A 442 -4.42 6.21 14.79
CA SER A 442 -3.89 5.25 15.76
C SER A 442 -3.70 3.86 15.13
N GLU A 443 -4.72 3.35 14.44
CA GLU A 443 -4.65 2.05 13.73
C GLU A 443 -3.60 2.06 12.62
N MET A 444 -3.57 3.11 11.81
CA MET A 444 -2.64 3.27 10.69
C MET A 444 -1.20 3.28 11.19
N LEU A 445 -0.88 4.08 12.21
CA LEU A 445 0.47 4.19 12.78
C LEU A 445 0.93 2.87 13.40
N GLU A 446 0.09 2.21 14.19
CA GLU A 446 0.39 0.91 14.80
C GLU A 446 0.67 -0.15 13.73
N ARG A 447 -0.18 -0.25 12.73
CA ARG A 447 -0.04 -1.23 11.63
C ARG A 447 1.19 -0.97 10.76
N SER A 448 1.48 0.28 10.43
CA SER A 448 2.58 0.65 9.52
C SER A 448 3.94 0.66 10.21
N ALA A 449 4.03 0.86 11.54
CA ALA A 449 5.27 0.99 12.28
C ALA A 449 6.27 -0.14 12.01
N SER A 450 5.83 -1.40 12.16
CA SER A 450 6.68 -2.56 11.88
C SER A 450 7.11 -2.63 10.42
N LYS A 451 6.28 -2.16 9.48
CA LYS A 451 6.57 -2.22 8.04
C LYS A 451 7.62 -1.20 7.63
N VAL A 452 7.56 0.01 8.18
CA VAL A 452 8.58 1.05 7.95
C VAL A 452 9.92 0.59 8.52
N LYS A 453 9.93 0.09 9.77
CA LYS A 453 11.15 -0.42 10.40
C LYS A 453 11.75 -1.59 9.62
N ASP A 454 10.97 -2.65 9.33
CA ASP A 454 11.40 -3.83 8.57
C ASP A 454 11.95 -3.44 7.18
N SER A 455 11.36 -2.40 6.54
CA SER A 455 11.78 -1.96 5.22
C SER A 455 13.10 -1.18 5.25
N ALA A 456 13.34 -0.38 6.31
CA ALA A 456 14.61 0.31 6.51
C ALA A 456 15.74 -0.68 6.84
N GLU A 457 15.49 -1.65 7.74
CA GLU A 457 16.45 -2.71 8.06
C GLU A 457 16.79 -3.56 6.83
N ALA A 458 15.79 -3.86 5.99
CA ALA A 458 16.02 -4.60 4.76
C ALA A 458 16.95 -3.88 3.79
N ALA A 459 16.96 -2.54 3.74
CA ALA A 459 17.89 -1.78 2.93
C ALA A 459 19.35 -2.08 3.31
N GLN A 460 19.63 -2.24 4.60
CA GLN A 460 20.98 -2.58 5.10
C GLN A 460 21.32 -4.06 4.91
N LEU A 461 20.40 -4.97 5.31
CA LEU A 461 20.63 -6.39 5.29
C LEU A 461 20.83 -6.96 3.87
N LEU A 462 20.09 -6.42 2.90
CA LEU A 462 20.16 -6.86 1.49
C LEU A 462 21.45 -6.42 0.79
N HIS A 463 22.16 -5.44 1.34
CA HIS A 463 23.46 -4.96 0.87
C HIS A 463 24.61 -5.38 1.82
N SER A 464 24.46 -6.50 2.50
CA SER A 464 25.46 -7.08 3.38
C SER A 464 25.65 -8.58 3.11
N LYS A 465 26.72 -9.15 3.64
CA LYS A 465 27.00 -10.61 3.52
C LYS A 465 25.86 -11.49 4.06
N ILE A 466 24.99 -10.94 4.91
CA ILE A 466 23.81 -11.66 5.45
C ILE A 466 22.87 -12.12 4.34
N VAL A 467 22.81 -11.43 3.18
CA VAL A 467 21.96 -11.85 2.06
C VAL A 467 22.36 -13.21 1.48
N LEU A 468 23.62 -13.62 1.67
CA LEU A 468 24.23 -14.81 1.10
C LEU A 468 24.05 -16.09 1.97
N TYR A 469 23.34 -16.03 3.09
CA TYR A 469 23.10 -17.23 3.89
C TYR A 469 22.32 -18.31 3.11
N GLU A 470 22.65 -19.58 3.31
CA GLU A 470 21.87 -20.68 2.76
C GLU A 470 20.58 -20.86 3.56
N GLY A 471 19.43 -20.95 2.87
CA GLY A 471 18.14 -21.14 3.51
C GLY A 471 16.94 -20.77 2.66
N ASP A 472 15.84 -21.44 2.92
CA ASP A 472 14.62 -21.41 2.12
C ASP A 472 13.62 -20.37 2.62
N GLY A 473 13.94 -19.11 2.41
CA GLY A 473 13.05 -18.02 2.83
C GLY A 473 13.44 -16.64 2.30
N PRO A 474 12.54 -15.66 2.44
CA PRO A 474 12.80 -14.30 2.02
C PRO A 474 14.00 -13.68 2.74
N ARG A 475 14.82 -12.94 1.99
CA ARG A 475 15.98 -12.19 2.50
C ARG A 475 15.56 -10.85 3.15
N GLY A 476 16.51 -10.21 3.84
CA GLY A 476 16.32 -8.91 4.46
C GLY A 476 15.60 -8.95 5.80
N LYS A 477 15.75 -10.03 6.56
CA LYS A 477 15.39 -10.15 7.98
C LYS A 477 16.58 -10.69 8.76
N HIS A 478 16.73 -10.24 10.01
CA HIS A 478 17.65 -10.89 10.93
C HIS A 478 17.22 -12.34 11.14
N ARG A 479 18.19 -13.24 11.11
CA ARG A 479 17.95 -14.64 11.44
C ARG A 479 17.84 -14.77 12.96
N ASN A 480 16.71 -15.26 13.45
CA ASN A 480 16.63 -15.66 14.86
C ASN A 480 17.53 -16.89 15.05
N LYS A 481 18.28 -16.95 16.17
CA LYS A 481 19.15 -18.12 16.52
C LYS A 481 18.41 -19.46 16.57
N LYS A 482 17.06 -19.48 16.48
CA LYS A 482 16.21 -20.68 16.43
C LYS A 482 16.01 -21.24 15.00
N ASP A 483 16.48 -20.52 13.97
CA ASP A 483 16.32 -20.92 12.56
C ASP A 483 17.66 -21.32 11.92
N ALA A 484 18.71 -21.52 12.75
CA ALA A 484 20.05 -21.93 12.35
C ALA A 484 20.28 -23.43 12.62
#